data_262fcd78313d542d3a68e8c53b9380dc
#
_entry.id   262fcd78313d542d3a68e8c53b9380dc
#
_cell.length_a   1.000
_cell.length_b   1.000
_cell.length_c   1.000
_cell.angle_alpha   90.00
_cell.angle_beta   90.00
_cell.angle_gamma   90.00
#
_symmetry.space_group_name_H-M   'P 1'
#
loop_
_entity.id
_entity.type
_entity.pdbx_description
1 polymer ?
#
loop_
_entity_poly.entity_id
_entity_poly.type
_entity_poly.pdbx_seq_one_letter_code
_entity_poly.pdbx_strand_id
1 'polypeptide(L)'
;MTDRVSQIDYGMFIMPFHSPDKPLAQGYDEDLELIVLAEELGFKEFWIGEHHTMKYETIVMPEIFIARALGETSRIRLGPAPVCLNQHHPAHVASRLAFLDHLAKGRLNLCFGNGSVTADQELYGVDPKDGGAMALEAIDVILKLWSTDPPYEHNGRFWQFKLRDNVDQECLIGFIHRPLQQPHPPISMPGMSRDSFSMKFAGQRGYQPFAHCLVTGNVVADMWQTYANAAQAAGRVPQRSDFKVTRSIFLADTTKEAVARARSNSLGQNYEYIGGLFDKGLGRRIYKRDLDMPNSECNLDFLMTEQIIAGDVDEVLRRLLQLIEETGTFGTLVLMSYDWDDKASWVHSMELFAKELMPALNRAVCAVTA
;
A
#
# COMPACT_ATOMS: atom_id res chain seq x y z
N MET A 1 -19.49 6.29 21.19
CA MET A 1 -19.97 5.34 20.18
C MET A 1 -18.75 4.80 19.47
N THR A 2 -18.52 3.50 19.50
CA THR A 2 -17.40 2.88 18.78
C THR A 2 -17.68 3.03 17.28
N ASP A 3 -16.78 3.72 16.57
CA ASP A 3 -16.79 3.83 15.11
C ASP A 3 -16.50 2.42 14.52
N ARG A 4 -17.57 1.67 14.27
CA ARG A 4 -17.52 0.31 13.73
C ARG A 4 -17.92 0.35 12.26
N VAL A 5 -17.10 -0.26 11.43
CA VAL A 5 -17.40 -0.43 10.01
C VAL A 5 -18.41 -1.56 9.86
N SER A 6 -19.52 -1.31 9.20
CA SER A 6 -20.57 -2.32 8.93
C SER A 6 -20.33 -3.10 7.63
N GLN A 7 -19.47 -2.60 6.77
CA GLN A 7 -19.09 -3.21 5.50
C GLN A 7 -17.63 -2.95 5.21
N ILE A 8 -16.87 -3.99 4.86
CA ILE A 8 -15.48 -3.90 4.44
C ILE A 8 -15.43 -3.83 2.91
N ASP A 9 -14.67 -2.87 2.39
CA ASP A 9 -14.27 -2.82 0.99
C ASP A 9 -13.00 -3.68 0.77
N TYR A 10 -12.76 -4.08 -0.48
CA TYR A 10 -11.67 -4.97 -0.84
C TYR A 10 -10.77 -4.32 -1.88
N GLY A 11 -9.46 -4.39 -1.64
CA GLY A 11 -8.42 -3.93 -2.53
C GLY A 11 -7.37 -5.01 -2.79
N MET A 12 -6.50 -4.74 -3.75
CA MET A 12 -5.30 -5.54 -3.98
C MET A 12 -4.07 -4.66 -3.97
N PHE A 13 -2.93 -5.26 -3.67
CA PHE A 13 -1.64 -4.59 -3.69
C PHE A 13 -0.60 -5.51 -4.31
N ILE A 14 0.05 -5.04 -5.36
CA ILE A 14 1.16 -5.73 -5.98
C ILE A 14 2.47 -5.01 -5.63
N MET A 15 3.36 -5.72 -4.98
CA MET A 15 4.79 -5.53 -5.04
C MET A 15 5.23 -6.61 -6.02
N PRO A 16 5.57 -6.28 -7.27
CA PRO A 16 5.66 -7.28 -8.33
C PRO A 16 6.86 -8.20 -8.08
N PHE A 17 6.62 -9.20 -7.25
CA PHE A 17 7.63 -10.19 -6.88
C PHE A 17 7.69 -11.27 -7.96
N HIS A 18 8.38 -10.96 -9.05
CA HIS A 18 8.60 -11.90 -10.14
C HIS A 18 9.93 -12.64 -9.99
N SER A 19 9.94 -13.91 -10.42
CA SER A 19 11.21 -14.62 -10.58
C SER A 19 12.16 -13.82 -11.50
N PRO A 20 13.44 -13.63 -11.13
CA PRO A 20 14.41 -12.95 -12.00
C PRO A 20 14.60 -13.61 -13.36
N ASP A 21 14.20 -14.88 -13.50
CA ASP A 21 14.27 -15.63 -14.75
C ASP A 21 13.01 -15.40 -15.65
N LYS A 22 11.94 -14.81 -15.12
CA LYS A 22 10.75 -14.44 -15.89
C LYS A 22 11.07 -13.21 -16.77
N PRO A 23 10.75 -13.25 -18.07
CA PRO A 23 10.90 -12.07 -18.91
C PRO A 23 10.09 -10.88 -18.36
N LEU A 24 10.69 -9.70 -18.23
CA LEU A 24 10.03 -8.51 -17.65
C LEU A 24 8.71 -8.18 -18.35
N ALA A 25 8.68 -8.22 -19.69
CA ALA A 25 7.46 -7.95 -20.45
C ALA A 25 6.32 -8.91 -20.08
N GLN A 26 6.63 -10.20 -19.89
CA GLN A 26 5.65 -11.19 -19.46
C GLN A 26 5.11 -10.85 -18.05
N GLY A 27 6.00 -10.52 -17.10
CA GLY A 27 5.59 -10.10 -15.75
C GLY A 27 4.64 -8.90 -15.79
N TYR A 28 4.98 -7.88 -16.56
CA TYR A 28 4.11 -6.68 -16.70
C TYR A 28 2.76 -6.99 -17.38
N ASP A 29 2.72 -7.90 -18.34
CA ASP A 29 1.45 -8.30 -18.96
C ASP A 29 0.58 -9.10 -17.96
N GLU A 30 1.18 -9.97 -17.16
CA GLU A 30 0.48 -10.71 -16.09
C GLU A 30 -0.04 -9.77 -14.99
N ASP A 31 0.75 -8.78 -14.58
CA ASP A 31 0.34 -7.75 -13.61
C ASP A 31 -0.85 -6.92 -14.13
N LEU A 32 -0.83 -6.58 -15.42
CA LEU A 32 -1.94 -5.86 -16.04
C LEU A 32 -3.21 -6.72 -16.07
N GLU A 33 -3.07 -7.99 -16.44
CA GLU A 33 -4.18 -8.95 -16.44
C GLU A 33 -4.75 -9.13 -15.02
N LEU A 34 -3.89 -9.16 -14.00
CA LEU A 34 -4.30 -9.21 -12.60
C LEU A 34 -5.15 -8.00 -12.19
N ILE A 35 -4.78 -6.79 -12.64
CA ILE A 35 -5.57 -5.58 -12.36
C ILE A 35 -6.96 -5.67 -13.01
N VAL A 36 -7.03 -6.13 -14.26
CA VAL A 36 -8.29 -6.31 -14.98
C VAL A 36 -9.16 -7.36 -14.27
N LEU A 37 -8.59 -8.51 -13.91
CA LEU A 37 -9.28 -9.55 -13.16
C LEU A 37 -9.80 -9.03 -11.81
N ALA A 38 -9.01 -8.23 -11.09
CA ALA A 38 -9.45 -7.63 -9.83
C ALA A 38 -10.67 -6.71 -10.03
N GLU A 39 -10.71 -5.90 -11.09
CA GLU A 39 -11.90 -5.10 -11.44
C GLU A 39 -13.11 -5.99 -11.76
N GLU A 40 -12.93 -7.05 -12.51
CA GLU A 40 -14.00 -7.99 -12.87
C GLU A 40 -14.58 -8.69 -11.64
N LEU A 41 -13.71 -9.08 -10.71
CA LEU A 41 -14.09 -9.70 -9.44
C LEU A 41 -14.67 -8.73 -8.39
N GLY A 42 -14.69 -7.43 -8.68
CA GLY A 42 -15.35 -6.42 -7.85
C GLY A 42 -14.50 -5.78 -6.77
N PHE A 43 -13.18 -5.95 -6.84
CA PHE A 43 -12.28 -5.18 -5.99
C PHE A 43 -12.41 -3.67 -6.29
N LYS A 44 -12.30 -2.84 -5.25
CA LYS A 44 -12.55 -1.39 -5.34
C LYS A 44 -11.29 -0.59 -5.63
N GLU A 45 -10.14 -1.08 -5.21
CA GLU A 45 -8.86 -0.40 -5.37
C GLU A 45 -7.72 -1.37 -5.63
N PHE A 46 -6.69 -0.90 -6.35
CA PHE A 46 -5.49 -1.64 -6.64
C PHE A 46 -4.27 -0.75 -6.44
N TRP A 47 -3.30 -1.25 -5.69
CA TRP A 47 -2.10 -0.53 -5.29
C TRP A 47 -0.86 -1.15 -5.91
N ILE A 48 0.12 -0.32 -6.29
CA ILE A 48 1.31 -0.74 -7.03
C ILE A 48 2.54 -0.18 -6.36
N GLY A 49 3.48 -1.06 -5.98
CA GLY A 49 4.74 -0.70 -5.33
C GLY A 49 5.74 -0.04 -6.26
N GLU A 50 6.76 0.60 -5.69
CA GLU A 50 7.87 1.27 -6.39
C GLU A 50 9.20 0.76 -5.87
N HIS A 51 10.03 0.15 -6.75
CA HIS A 51 11.40 -0.24 -6.48
C HIS A 51 12.28 -0.04 -7.71
N HIS A 52 13.54 0.41 -7.50
CA HIS A 52 14.44 0.77 -8.60
C HIS A 52 15.58 -0.21 -8.79
N THR A 53 16.03 -0.87 -7.73
CA THR A 53 17.25 -1.70 -7.75
C THR A 53 17.00 -3.17 -7.43
N MET A 54 15.74 -3.59 -7.31
CA MET A 54 15.38 -4.98 -7.00
C MET A 54 15.07 -5.78 -8.27
N LYS A 55 15.67 -6.97 -8.40
CA LYS A 55 15.39 -7.88 -9.53
C LYS A 55 14.06 -8.60 -9.42
N TYR A 56 13.54 -8.77 -8.22
CA TYR A 56 12.24 -9.40 -7.95
C TYR A 56 11.08 -8.42 -8.05
N GLU A 57 11.32 -7.14 -7.74
CA GLU A 57 10.29 -6.10 -7.73
C GLU A 57 10.65 -5.06 -8.80
N THR A 58 10.02 -5.18 -9.96
CA THR A 58 10.53 -4.62 -11.22
C THR A 58 9.79 -3.37 -11.69
N ILE A 59 8.72 -2.93 -11.01
CA ILE A 59 8.02 -1.69 -11.36
C ILE A 59 8.73 -0.50 -10.72
N VAL A 60 9.45 0.24 -11.55
CA VAL A 60 10.25 1.40 -11.13
C VAL A 60 9.47 2.71 -11.10
N MET A 61 8.34 2.77 -11.80
CA MET A 61 7.50 3.97 -11.91
C MET A 61 6.03 3.55 -11.96
N PRO A 62 5.39 3.33 -10.81
CA PRO A 62 4.01 2.83 -10.76
C PRO A 62 3.04 3.73 -11.52
N GLU A 63 3.29 5.04 -11.60
CA GLU A 63 2.42 5.97 -12.34
C GLU A 63 2.36 5.68 -13.84
N ILE A 64 3.46 5.21 -14.44
CA ILE A 64 3.48 4.80 -15.86
C ILE A 64 2.66 3.52 -16.04
N PHE A 65 2.80 2.58 -15.11
CA PHE A 65 2.04 1.33 -15.14
C PHE A 65 0.55 1.57 -14.92
N ILE A 66 0.20 2.46 -13.97
CA ILE A 66 -1.18 2.91 -13.75
C ILE A 66 -1.75 3.52 -15.03
N ALA A 67 -1.01 4.42 -15.70
CA ALA A 67 -1.48 5.04 -16.96
C ALA A 67 -1.79 3.98 -18.03
N ARG A 68 -1.00 2.90 -18.12
CA ARG A 68 -1.29 1.75 -19.00
C ARG A 68 -2.56 1.02 -18.55
N ALA A 69 -2.72 0.73 -17.25
CA ALA A 69 -3.87 0.01 -16.70
C ALA A 69 -5.19 0.80 -16.82
N LEU A 70 -5.15 2.13 -16.83
CA LEU A 70 -6.34 2.97 -17.02
C LEU A 70 -7.04 2.74 -18.36
N GLY A 71 -6.30 2.29 -19.39
CA GLY A 71 -6.85 1.95 -20.69
C GLY A 71 -7.63 0.63 -20.70
N GLU A 72 -7.39 -0.25 -19.74
CA GLU A 72 -8.01 -1.57 -19.63
C GLU A 72 -9.08 -1.65 -18.52
N THR A 73 -9.21 -0.59 -17.71
CA THR A 73 -10.12 -0.54 -16.54
C THR A 73 -11.04 0.66 -16.60
N SER A 74 -12.17 0.58 -15.92
CA SER A 74 -13.20 1.63 -15.95
C SER A 74 -13.75 2.04 -14.58
N ARG A 75 -13.61 1.22 -13.55
CA ARG A 75 -14.22 1.41 -12.22
C ARG A 75 -13.22 1.39 -11.07
N ILE A 76 -12.28 0.44 -11.10
CA ILE A 76 -11.31 0.25 -10.01
C ILE A 76 -10.45 1.50 -9.84
N ARG A 77 -10.23 1.89 -8.58
CA ARG A 77 -9.30 2.97 -8.24
C ARG A 77 -7.87 2.41 -8.25
N LEU A 78 -6.95 3.16 -8.80
CA LEU A 78 -5.54 2.77 -8.91
C LEU A 78 -4.67 3.72 -8.12
N GLY A 79 -3.61 3.22 -7.48
CA GLY A 79 -2.71 4.08 -6.71
C GLY A 79 -1.29 3.53 -6.60
N PRO A 80 -0.26 4.39 -6.67
CA PRO A 80 1.08 4.02 -6.26
C PRO A 80 1.12 3.80 -4.74
N ALA A 81 1.89 2.81 -4.26
CA ALA A 81 1.98 2.54 -2.83
C ALA A 81 3.35 1.99 -2.40
N PRO A 82 4.22 2.87 -1.92
CA PRO A 82 4.12 4.33 -1.96
C PRO A 82 4.78 4.94 -3.20
N VAL A 83 4.54 6.24 -3.47
CA VAL A 83 5.53 7.06 -4.17
C VAL A 83 6.64 7.35 -3.16
N CYS A 84 7.87 6.95 -3.48
CA CYS A 84 9.04 7.15 -2.62
C CYS A 84 9.54 8.60 -2.70
N LEU A 85 8.87 9.51 -2.00
CA LEU A 85 9.01 10.97 -2.18
C LEU A 85 10.43 11.53 -1.98
N ASN A 86 11.27 10.85 -1.21
CA ASN A 86 12.68 11.23 -1.00
C ASN A 86 13.58 10.91 -2.21
N GLN A 87 13.06 10.17 -3.20
CA GLN A 87 13.79 9.79 -4.42
C GLN A 87 13.39 10.67 -5.62
N HIS A 88 12.43 11.58 -5.44
CA HIS A 88 11.85 12.37 -6.53
C HIS A 88 11.81 13.87 -6.17
N HIS A 89 12.05 14.73 -7.16
CA HIS A 89 11.84 16.15 -6.98
C HIS A 89 10.33 16.46 -6.80
N PRO A 90 9.89 17.12 -5.71
CA PRO A 90 8.46 17.25 -5.38
C PRO A 90 7.64 18.02 -6.42
N ALA A 91 8.21 19.00 -7.11
CA ALA A 91 7.51 19.69 -8.19
C ALA A 91 7.23 18.75 -9.39
N HIS A 92 8.14 17.80 -9.68
CA HIS A 92 7.91 16.79 -10.70
C HIS A 92 6.81 15.82 -10.27
N VAL A 93 6.81 15.40 -9.00
CA VAL A 93 5.73 14.56 -8.44
C VAL A 93 4.38 15.28 -8.52
N ALA A 94 4.31 16.56 -8.12
CA ALA A 94 3.08 17.35 -8.20
C ALA A 94 2.52 17.39 -9.62
N SER A 95 3.37 17.66 -10.62
CA SER A 95 2.94 17.75 -12.02
C SER A 95 2.43 16.42 -12.57
N ARG A 96 3.19 15.32 -12.35
CA ARG A 96 2.83 14.01 -12.92
C ARG A 96 1.61 13.38 -12.26
N LEU A 97 1.44 13.54 -10.93
CA LEU A 97 0.27 13.00 -10.24
C LEU A 97 -1.00 13.79 -10.54
N ALA A 98 -0.93 15.10 -10.67
CA ALA A 98 -2.07 15.90 -11.14
C ALA A 98 -2.48 15.49 -12.56
N PHE A 99 -1.51 15.34 -13.47
CA PHE A 99 -1.77 14.86 -14.83
C PHE A 99 -2.41 13.45 -14.82
N LEU A 100 -1.87 12.53 -14.01
CA LEU A 100 -2.40 11.17 -13.92
C LEU A 100 -3.84 11.16 -13.36
N ASP A 101 -4.16 12.03 -12.40
CA ASP A 101 -5.52 12.11 -11.84
C ASP A 101 -6.56 12.55 -12.89
N HIS A 102 -6.20 13.45 -13.81
CA HIS A 102 -7.04 13.79 -14.96
C HIS A 102 -7.21 12.61 -15.91
N LEU A 103 -6.15 11.87 -16.22
CA LEU A 103 -6.23 10.64 -17.02
C LEU A 103 -7.10 9.57 -16.35
N ALA A 104 -6.97 9.44 -15.04
CA ALA A 104 -7.75 8.51 -14.22
C ALA A 104 -9.22 8.93 -14.03
N LYS A 105 -9.58 10.16 -14.43
CA LYS A 105 -10.93 10.71 -14.25
C LYS A 105 -11.42 10.62 -12.79
N GLY A 106 -10.51 10.92 -11.83
CA GLY A 106 -10.79 10.89 -10.40
C GLY A 106 -10.71 9.50 -9.76
N ARG A 107 -10.22 8.48 -10.46
CA ARG A 107 -9.98 7.14 -9.91
C ARG A 107 -8.58 6.94 -9.31
N LEU A 108 -7.78 8.02 -9.19
CA LEU A 108 -6.46 7.95 -8.57
C LEU A 108 -6.58 7.98 -7.04
N ASN A 109 -5.88 7.09 -6.37
CA ASN A 109 -5.51 7.14 -4.97
C ASN A 109 -4.02 7.42 -4.85
N LEU A 110 -3.57 7.96 -3.72
CA LEU A 110 -2.16 8.21 -3.46
C LEU A 110 -1.74 7.52 -2.16
N CYS A 111 -0.55 6.96 -2.15
CA CYS A 111 0.13 6.57 -0.93
C CYS A 111 1.54 7.18 -0.97
N PHE A 112 1.90 7.95 0.05
CA PHE A 112 3.18 8.63 0.15
C PHE A 112 4.06 7.99 1.21
N GLY A 113 5.31 7.74 0.86
CA GLY A 113 6.29 7.15 1.76
C GLY A 113 7.72 7.57 1.43
N ASN A 114 8.67 6.99 2.15
CA ASN A 114 10.09 7.25 1.97
C ASN A 114 10.86 6.04 1.41
N GLY A 115 10.15 4.96 1.04
CA GLY A 115 10.81 3.72 0.63
C GLY A 115 11.64 3.08 1.76
N SER A 116 11.90 1.79 1.66
CA SER A 116 12.66 1.02 2.66
C SER A 116 13.92 0.36 2.10
N VAL A 117 14.09 0.34 0.77
CA VAL A 117 15.24 -0.28 0.11
C VAL A 117 16.43 0.66 0.13
N THR A 118 17.45 0.31 0.90
CA THR A 118 18.65 1.15 1.07
C THR A 118 19.45 1.32 -0.21
N ALA A 119 19.43 0.33 -1.12
CA ALA A 119 20.09 0.43 -2.41
C ALA A 119 19.42 1.49 -3.32
N ASP A 120 18.10 1.61 -3.28
CA ASP A 120 17.37 2.67 -3.99
C ASP A 120 17.75 4.05 -3.41
N GLN A 121 17.80 4.17 -2.08
CA GLN A 121 18.21 5.41 -1.41
C GLN A 121 19.66 5.80 -1.76
N GLU A 122 20.59 4.84 -1.75
CA GLU A 122 21.98 5.07 -2.13
C GLU A 122 22.11 5.53 -3.58
N LEU A 123 21.37 4.89 -4.51
CA LEU A 123 21.36 5.26 -5.93
C LEU A 123 20.95 6.73 -6.14
N TYR A 124 19.99 7.21 -5.36
CA TYR A 124 19.48 8.59 -5.44
C TYR A 124 20.15 9.57 -4.47
N GLY A 125 21.21 9.14 -3.77
CA GLY A 125 21.97 10.00 -2.85
C GLY A 125 21.21 10.41 -1.60
N VAL A 126 20.25 9.60 -1.16
CA VAL A 126 19.44 9.85 0.04
C VAL A 126 20.09 9.21 1.26
N ASP A 127 20.41 10.00 2.29
CA ASP A 127 20.74 9.43 3.59
C ASP A 127 19.49 8.80 4.22
N PRO A 128 19.50 7.50 4.58
CA PRO A 128 18.35 6.85 5.21
C PRO A 128 17.81 7.56 6.45
N LYS A 129 18.67 8.29 7.18
CA LYS A 129 18.27 9.08 8.36
C LYS A 129 17.40 10.29 8.01
N ASP A 130 17.58 10.83 6.82
CA ASP A 130 16.87 12.02 6.34
C ASP A 130 15.62 11.65 5.51
N GLY A 131 15.52 10.43 5.01
CA GLY A 131 14.48 10.01 4.09
C GLY A 131 13.06 10.33 4.53
N GLY A 132 12.75 10.12 5.81
CA GLY A 132 11.43 10.47 6.36
C GLY A 132 11.18 12.00 6.37
N ALA A 133 12.15 12.79 6.78
CA ALA A 133 12.02 14.25 6.80
C ALA A 133 11.93 14.83 5.38
N MET A 134 12.69 14.27 4.43
CA MET A 134 12.59 14.62 3.01
C MET A 134 11.19 14.37 2.45
N ALA A 135 10.61 13.20 2.76
CA ALA A 135 9.27 12.84 2.31
C ALA A 135 8.21 13.82 2.86
N LEU A 136 8.31 14.21 4.14
CA LEU A 136 7.36 15.16 4.72
C LEU A 136 7.48 16.55 4.09
N GLU A 137 8.69 17.05 3.88
CA GLU A 137 8.91 18.33 3.19
C GLU A 137 8.37 18.27 1.75
N ALA A 138 8.57 17.12 1.05
CA ALA A 138 8.02 16.91 -0.29
C ALA A 138 6.48 16.95 -0.31
N ILE A 139 5.80 16.36 0.67
CA ILE A 139 4.33 16.42 0.78
C ILE A 139 3.87 17.88 0.90
N ASP A 140 4.49 18.68 1.79
CA ASP A 140 4.12 20.07 1.97
C ASP A 140 4.33 20.90 0.68
N VAL A 141 5.40 20.63 -0.06
CA VAL A 141 5.66 21.25 -1.38
C VAL A 141 4.61 20.86 -2.40
N ILE A 142 4.30 19.57 -2.52
CA ILE A 142 3.29 19.06 -3.46
C ILE A 142 1.93 19.72 -3.21
N LEU A 143 1.47 19.71 -1.96
CA LEU A 143 0.18 20.32 -1.60
C LEU A 143 0.16 21.82 -1.82
N LYS A 144 1.27 22.52 -1.55
CA LYS A 144 1.41 23.95 -1.85
C LYS A 144 1.26 24.22 -3.35
N LEU A 145 1.94 23.43 -4.19
CA LEU A 145 1.88 23.58 -5.65
C LEU A 145 0.47 23.31 -6.21
N TRP A 146 -0.30 22.43 -5.57
CA TRP A 146 -1.69 22.14 -5.96
C TRP A 146 -2.70 23.17 -5.45
N SER A 147 -2.37 23.96 -4.42
CA SER A 147 -3.29 24.88 -3.77
C SER A 147 -3.04 26.37 -4.06
N THR A 148 -1.91 26.72 -4.65
CA THR A 148 -1.53 28.11 -4.93
C THR A 148 -1.32 28.34 -6.41
N ASP A 149 -1.34 29.62 -6.85
CA ASP A 149 -0.93 30.07 -8.16
C ASP A 149 0.52 30.58 -8.11
N PRO A 150 1.21 30.70 -9.28
CA PRO A 150 2.56 31.26 -9.31
C PRO A 150 2.59 32.74 -8.84
N PRO A 151 3.72 33.24 -8.34
CA PRO A 151 5.03 32.60 -8.36
C PRO A 151 5.17 31.51 -7.29
N TYR A 152 5.92 30.45 -7.61
CA TYR A 152 6.25 29.39 -6.68
C TYR A 152 7.67 29.58 -6.15
N GLU A 153 7.81 29.51 -4.82
CA GLU A 153 9.10 29.52 -4.16
C GLU A 153 9.10 28.58 -2.97
N HIS A 154 10.15 27.78 -2.85
CA HIS A 154 10.40 26.93 -1.71
C HIS A 154 11.89 26.97 -1.39
N ASN A 155 12.23 27.23 -0.12
CA ASN A 155 13.58 27.23 0.40
C ASN A 155 13.60 26.39 1.68
N GLY A 156 13.49 25.07 1.49
CA GLY A 156 13.49 24.09 2.57
C GLY A 156 14.86 23.53 2.87
N ARG A 157 14.90 22.55 3.75
CA ARG A 157 16.13 21.85 4.12
C ARG A 157 16.65 20.98 2.96
N PHE A 158 15.75 20.31 2.25
CA PHE A 158 16.08 19.31 1.25
C PHE A 158 15.76 19.79 -0.17
N TRP A 159 14.69 20.55 -0.33
CA TRP A 159 14.21 20.99 -1.63
C TRP A 159 14.28 22.52 -1.74
N GLN A 160 14.88 23.00 -2.84
CA GLN A 160 15.01 24.44 -3.08
C GLN A 160 14.71 24.72 -4.55
N PHE A 161 13.74 25.57 -4.81
CA PHE A 161 13.41 26.02 -6.16
C PHE A 161 12.65 27.35 -6.13
N LYS A 162 12.71 28.05 -7.22
CA LYS A 162 11.85 29.22 -7.47
C LYS A 162 11.40 29.23 -8.94
N LEU A 163 10.14 29.60 -9.17
CA LEU A 163 9.59 29.94 -10.46
C LEU A 163 8.90 31.30 -10.30
N ARG A 164 9.61 32.38 -10.62
CA ARG A 164 9.14 33.77 -10.49
C ARG A 164 9.39 34.55 -11.78
N ASP A 165 10.63 34.51 -12.25
CA ASP A 165 11.12 35.40 -13.31
C ASP A 165 10.65 34.96 -14.71
N ASN A 166 10.17 33.73 -14.83
CA ASN A 166 9.67 33.11 -16.08
C ASN A 166 8.17 32.77 -15.98
N VAL A 167 7.42 33.50 -15.16
CA VAL A 167 5.95 33.42 -15.14
C VAL A 167 5.41 34.45 -16.11
N ASP A 168 4.60 34.03 -17.06
CA ASP A 168 3.95 34.88 -18.04
C ASP A 168 2.44 34.66 -17.98
N GLN A 169 1.71 35.68 -17.53
CA GLN A 169 0.27 35.63 -17.34
C GLN A 169 -0.49 35.72 -18.68
N GLU A 170 0.07 36.37 -19.68
CA GLU A 170 -0.57 36.50 -21.01
C GLU A 170 -0.44 35.20 -21.80
N CYS A 171 0.75 34.59 -21.76
CA CYS A 171 1.03 33.32 -22.43
C CYS A 171 0.62 32.09 -21.59
N LEU A 172 0.17 32.29 -20.37
CA LEU A 172 -0.20 31.22 -19.41
C LEU A 172 0.96 30.24 -19.13
N ILE A 173 2.19 30.75 -19.02
CA ILE A 173 3.39 29.99 -18.73
C ILE A 173 3.73 30.12 -17.23
N GLY A 174 4.22 29.03 -16.64
CA GLY A 174 4.66 28.99 -15.23
C GLY A 174 3.60 28.43 -14.27
N PHE A 175 2.53 27.81 -14.76
CA PHE A 175 1.46 27.24 -13.96
C PHE A 175 1.63 25.72 -13.79
N ILE A 176 1.44 25.24 -12.57
CA ILE A 176 1.29 23.81 -12.25
C ILE A 176 -0.19 23.46 -12.30
N HIS A 177 -0.56 22.42 -13.04
CA HIS A 177 -1.94 21.94 -13.08
C HIS A 177 -2.33 21.36 -11.70
N ARG A 178 -3.54 21.69 -11.26
CA ARG A 178 -4.13 21.08 -10.07
C ARG A 178 -4.71 19.71 -10.41
N PRO A 179 -4.76 18.75 -9.47
CA PRO A 179 -5.44 17.48 -9.71
C PRO A 179 -6.93 17.69 -9.96
N LEU A 180 -7.58 16.72 -10.60
CA LEU A 180 -9.02 16.72 -10.84
C LEU A 180 -9.79 16.61 -9.52
N GLN A 181 -9.35 15.73 -8.64
CA GLN A 181 -9.92 15.54 -7.30
C GLN A 181 -9.47 16.69 -6.39
N GLN A 182 -10.41 17.40 -5.78
CA GLN A 182 -10.13 18.55 -4.93
C GLN A 182 -10.35 18.24 -3.45
N PRO A 183 -9.49 18.74 -2.53
CA PRO A 183 -8.28 19.55 -2.79
C PRO A 183 -7.11 18.73 -3.38
N HIS A 184 -7.17 17.41 -3.32
CA HIS A 184 -6.22 16.44 -3.88
C HIS A 184 -6.87 15.04 -3.89
N PRO A 185 -6.33 14.06 -4.63
CA PRO A 185 -6.72 12.66 -4.50
C PRO A 185 -6.57 12.17 -3.06
N PRO A 186 -7.34 11.16 -2.61
CA PRO A 186 -7.16 10.58 -1.28
C PRO A 186 -5.71 10.18 -1.03
N ILE A 187 -5.14 10.58 0.10
CA ILE A 187 -3.76 10.30 0.49
C ILE A 187 -3.76 9.26 1.60
N SER A 188 -2.98 8.20 1.40
CA SER A 188 -2.68 7.18 2.40
C SER A 188 -1.22 7.28 2.84
N MET A 189 -0.92 6.79 4.06
CA MET A 189 0.45 6.67 4.59
C MET A 189 0.69 5.23 5.03
N PRO A 190 1.79 4.57 4.58
CA PRO A 190 2.08 3.21 4.96
C PRO A 190 2.66 3.13 6.37
N GLY A 191 2.34 2.07 7.10
CA GLY A 191 2.90 1.77 8.41
C GLY A 191 3.34 0.32 8.52
N MET A 192 4.50 0.11 9.19
CA MET A 192 5.11 -1.22 9.38
C MET A 192 5.71 -1.39 10.77
N SER A 193 5.34 -0.56 11.75
CA SER A 193 5.92 -0.64 13.09
C SER A 193 4.98 -0.13 14.17
N ARG A 194 5.26 -0.53 15.41
CA ARG A 194 4.64 0.08 16.59
C ARG A 194 5.04 1.55 16.72
N ASP A 195 4.19 2.33 17.35
CA ASP A 195 4.39 3.78 17.57
C ASP A 195 4.85 4.51 16.30
N SER A 196 4.30 4.10 15.16
CA SER A 196 4.72 4.49 13.83
C SER A 196 4.63 6.00 13.62
N PHE A 197 5.76 6.62 13.22
CA PHE A 197 5.81 8.02 12.89
C PHE A 197 4.87 8.39 11.73
N SER A 198 4.80 7.53 10.70
CA SER A 198 3.88 7.76 9.56
C SER A 198 2.41 7.72 9.99
N MET A 199 2.05 6.86 10.95
CA MET A 199 0.69 6.83 11.51
C MET A 199 0.37 8.08 12.33
N LYS A 200 1.33 8.58 13.14
CA LYS A 200 1.17 9.87 13.82
C LYS A 200 0.93 11.00 12.83
N PHE A 201 1.76 11.08 11.81
CA PHE A 201 1.64 12.10 10.78
C PHE A 201 0.34 12.00 9.99
N ALA A 202 -0.06 10.78 9.61
CA ALA A 202 -1.34 10.55 8.95
C ALA A 202 -2.53 11.05 9.80
N GLY A 203 -2.55 10.72 11.08
CA GLY A 203 -3.58 11.20 12.01
C GLY A 203 -3.61 12.73 12.13
N GLN A 204 -2.46 13.37 12.29
CA GLN A 204 -2.36 14.83 12.36
C GLN A 204 -2.86 15.53 11.10
N ARG A 205 -2.65 14.95 9.94
CA ARG A 205 -3.01 15.54 8.63
C ARG A 205 -4.37 15.09 8.11
N GLY A 206 -4.97 14.03 8.69
CA GLY A 206 -6.22 13.44 8.22
C GLY A 206 -6.03 12.61 6.96
N TYR A 207 -4.87 11.98 6.81
CA TYR A 207 -4.60 10.99 5.75
C TYR A 207 -5.05 9.59 6.20
N GLN A 208 -5.22 8.69 5.25
CA GLN A 208 -5.69 7.33 5.53
C GLN A 208 -4.53 6.45 6.04
N PRO A 209 -4.67 5.77 7.17
CA PRO A 209 -3.68 4.83 7.66
C PRO A 209 -3.71 3.54 6.82
N PHE A 210 -2.52 3.03 6.44
CA PHE A 210 -2.36 1.85 5.59
C PHE A 210 -1.37 0.88 6.21
N ALA A 211 -1.88 -0.19 6.85
CA ALA A 211 -1.05 -1.20 7.51
C ALA A 211 -0.54 -2.25 6.52
N HIS A 212 0.77 -2.51 6.52
CA HIS A 212 1.41 -3.49 5.65
C HIS A 212 1.20 -4.93 6.12
N CYS A 213 1.27 -5.92 5.20
CA CYS A 213 1.05 -7.34 5.48
C CYS A 213 2.16 -8.00 6.32
N LEU A 214 3.36 -7.42 6.36
CA LEU A 214 4.52 -7.99 7.06
C LEU A 214 4.46 -7.85 8.58
N VAL A 215 3.41 -7.27 9.16
CA VAL A 215 3.27 -7.05 10.60
C VAL A 215 2.15 -7.90 11.19
N THR A 216 2.33 -8.31 12.44
CA THR A 216 1.34 -9.10 13.20
C THR A 216 0.11 -8.27 13.59
N GLY A 217 -0.99 -8.92 13.95
CA GLY A 217 -2.25 -8.26 14.30
C GLY A 217 -2.11 -7.23 15.43
N ASN A 218 -1.34 -7.55 16.47
CA ASN A 218 -1.11 -6.63 17.58
C ASN A 218 -0.32 -5.36 17.20
N VAL A 219 0.53 -5.43 16.16
CA VAL A 219 1.18 -4.24 15.59
C VAL A 219 0.19 -3.41 14.77
N VAL A 220 -0.72 -4.06 14.04
CA VAL A 220 -1.82 -3.36 13.33
C VAL A 220 -2.73 -2.63 14.32
N ALA A 221 -3.07 -3.27 15.45
CA ALA A 221 -3.85 -2.62 16.50
C ALA A 221 -3.14 -1.40 17.10
N ASP A 222 -1.84 -1.49 17.37
CA ASP A 222 -1.01 -0.38 17.84
C ASP A 222 -0.95 0.77 16.81
N MET A 223 -0.82 0.45 15.54
CA MET A 223 -0.82 1.46 14.45
C MET A 223 -2.12 2.24 14.41
N TRP A 224 -3.26 1.56 14.54
CA TRP A 224 -4.55 2.26 14.64
C TRP A 224 -4.61 3.17 15.86
N GLN A 225 -4.19 2.69 17.03
CA GLN A 225 -4.21 3.50 18.25
C GLN A 225 -3.31 4.72 18.14
N THR A 226 -2.12 4.55 17.56
CA THR A 226 -1.17 5.63 17.29
C THR A 226 -1.77 6.68 16.34
N TYR A 227 -2.40 6.25 15.26
CA TYR A 227 -3.13 7.12 14.33
C TYR A 227 -4.28 7.86 15.01
N ALA A 228 -5.14 7.13 15.72
CA ALA A 228 -6.33 7.69 16.34
C ALA A 228 -5.98 8.74 17.41
N ASN A 229 -4.99 8.46 18.26
CA ASN A 229 -4.50 9.42 19.26
C ASN A 229 -3.98 10.70 18.60
N ALA A 230 -3.21 10.58 17.52
CA ALA A 230 -2.68 11.73 16.80
C ALA A 230 -3.77 12.54 16.09
N ALA A 231 -4.78 11.87 15.51
CA ALA A 231 -5.95 12.52 14.91
C ALA A 231 -6.73 13.30 15.96
N GLN A 232 -7.05 12.71 17.10
CA GLN A 232 -7.77 13.36 18.19
C GLN A 232 -7.00 14.56 18.75
N ALA A 233 -5.68 14.43 18.94
CA ALA A 233 -4.82 15.53 19.39
C ALA A 233 -4.82 16.70 18.39
N ALA A 234 -5.04 16.44 17.10
CA ALA A 234 -5.18 17.44 16.04
C ALA A 234 -6.65 17.94 15.86
N GLY A 235 -7.57 17.57 16.75
CA GLY A 235 -8.98 17.95 16.69
C GLY A 235 -9.78 17.24 15.60
N ARG A 236 -9.29 16.08 15.11
CA ARG A 236 -9.97 15.27 14.09
C ARG A 236 -10.65 14.06 14.71
N VAL A 237 -11.68 13.58 14.06
CA VAL A 237 -12.37 12.33 14.44
C VAL A 237 -11.81 11.21 13.56
N PRO A 238 -11.04 10.25 14.15
CA PRO A 238 -10.52 9.12 13.38
C PRO A 238 -11.67 8.20 12.94
N GLN A 239 -11.66 7.78 11.68
CA GLN A 239 -12.69 6.91 11.12
C GLN A 239 -12.10 5.55 10.78
N ARG A 240 -12.68 4.46 11.31
CA ARG A 240 -12.27 3.08 10.98
C ARG A 240 -12.46 2.75 9.49
N SER A 241 -13.38 3.42 8.82
CA SER A 241 -13.61 3.33 7.38
C SER A 241 -12.40 3.77 6.54
N ASP A 242 -11.53 4.62 7.09
CA ASP A 242 -10.31 5.07 6.41
C ASP A 242 -9.13 4.10 6.57
N PHE A 243 -9.22 3.15 7.51
CA PHE A 243 -8.13 2.23 7.82
C PHE A 243 -8.06 1.10 6.80
N LYS A 244 -6.91 0.98 6.15
CA LYS A 244 -6.57 -0.09 5.21
C LYS A 244 -5.65 -1.09 5.88
N VAL A 245 -5.99 -2.38 5.80
CA VAL A 245 -5.19 -3.48 6.38
C VAL A 245 -4.83 -4.44 5.28
N THR A 246 -3.53 -4.63 5.03
CA THR A 246 -3.04 -5.58 4.03
C THR A 246 -2.79 -6.95 4.66
N ARG A 247 -3.16 -8.01 3.93
CA ARG A 247 -2.85 -9.40 4.30
C ARG A 247 -2.49 -10.24 3.08
N SER A 248 -1.60 -11.19 3.32
CA SER A 248 -1.29 -12.24 2.36
C SER A 248 -2.29 -13.38 2.56
N ILE A 249 -3.16 -13.55 1.56
CA ILE A 249 -4.27 -14.52 1.62
C ILE A 249 -4.19 -15.46 0.44
N PHE A 250 -4.33 -16.76 0.68
CA PHE A 250 -4.42 -17.78 -0.37
C PHE A 250 -5.51 -18.80 -0.05
N LEU A 251 -6.45 -18.95 -0.95
CA LEU A 251 -7.56 -19.92 -0.85
C LEU A 251 -7.37 -21.09 -1.80
N ALA A 252 -7.84 -22.26 -1.37
CA ALA A 252 -8.05 -23.43 -2.22
C ALA A 252 -9.29 -24.20 -1.73
N ASP A 253 -9.68 -25.27 -2.41
CA ASP A 253 -10.87 -26.06 -2.06
C ASP A 253 -10.77 -26.73 -0.69
N THR A 254 -9.54 -26.93 -0.19
CA THR A 254 -9.28 -27.44 1.16
C THR A 254 -8.17 -26.68 1.85
N THR A 255 -8.29 -26.52 3.17
CA THR A 255 -7.27 -25.91 4.00
C THR A 255 -5.90 -26.59 3.86
N LYS A 256 -5.87 -27.92 3.77
CA LYS A 256 -4.62 -28.67 3.57
C LYS A 256 -3.91 -28.29 2.28
N GLU A 257 -4.64 -28.17 1.19
CA GLU A 257 -4.11 -27.76 -0.11
C GLU A 257 -3.62 -26.31 -0.08
N ALA A 258 -4.46 -25.40 0.41
CA ALA A 258 -4.13 -23.98 0.52
C ALA A 258 -2.82 -23.74 1.30
N VAL A 259 -2.68 -24.38 2.46
CA VAL A 259 -1.47 -24.28 3.28
C VAL A 259 -0.25 -24.86 2.57
N ALA A 260 -0.39 -26.01 1.92
CA ALA A 260 0.72 -26.63 1.18
C ALA A 260 1.18 -25.74 0.02
N ARG A 261 0.25 -25.18 -0.76
CA ARG A 261 0.55 -24.27 -1.88
C ARG A 261 1.14 -22.96 -1.40
N ALA A 262 0.54 -22.30 -0.41
CA ALA A 262 1.03 -21.02 0.13
C ALA A 262 2.46 -21.09 0.68
N ARG A 263 2.91 -22.26 1.13
CA ARG A 263 4.30 -22.49 1.55
C ARG A 263 5.30 -22.59 0.40
N SER A 264 4.88 -23.13 -0.73
CA SER A 264 5.79 -23.50 -1.84
C SER A 264 5.70 -22.57 -3.05
N ASN A 265 4.61 -21.81 -3.18
CA ASN A 265 4.41 -20.86 -4.27
C ASN A 265 5.15 -19.54 -4.04
N SER A 266 4.97 -18.59 -4.95
CA SER A 266 5.58 -17.25 -4.89
C SER A 266 5.30 -16.48 -3.59
N LEU A 267 4.19 -16.74 -2.89
CA LEU A 267 3.90 -16.15 -1.58
C LEU A 267 4.92 -16.61 -0.51
N GLY A 268 5.08 -17.92 -0.32
CA GLY A 268 6.03 -18.47 0.65
C GLY A 268 7.48 -18.06 0.31
N GLN A 269 7.83 -18.15 -0.98
CA GLN A 269 9.15 -17.71 -1.49
C GLN A 269 9.43 -16.23 -1.21
N ASN A 270 8.44 -15.36 -1.36
CA ASN A 270 8.58 -13.93 -1.03
C ASN A 270 8.89 -13.72 0.46
N TYR A 271 8.16 -14.37 1.36
CA TYR A 271 8.41 -14.23 2.81
C TYR A 271 9.80 -14.73 3.21
N GLU A 272 10.30 -15.79 2.59
CA GLU A 272 11.65 -16.29 2.82
C GLU A 272 12.71 -15.31 2.26
N TYR A 273 12.50 -14.78 1.06
CA TYR A 273 13.37 -13.77 0.44
C TYR A 273 13.45 -12.49 1.28
N ILE A 274 12.32 -11.91 1.65
CA ILE A 274 12.26 -10.71 2.49
C ILE A 274 12.86 -10.96 3.88
N GLY A 275 12.61 -12.15 4.46
CA GLY A 275 13.26 -12.57 5.72
C GLY A 275 14.77 -12.59 5.59
N GLY A 276 15.32 -13.11 4.49
CA GLY A 276 16.75 -13.11 4.19
C GLY A 276 17.34 -11.69 4.02
N LEU A 277 16.57 -10.75 3.47
CA LEU A 277 16.99 -9.35 3.41
C LEU A 277 17.05 -8.72 4.79
N PHE A 278 16.06 -8.98 5.65
CA PHE A 278 16.06 -8.47 7.02
C PHE A 278 17.20 -9.05 7.86
N ASP A 279 17.56 -10.31 7.67
CA ASP A 279 18.70 -10.93 8.38
C ASP A 279 20.04 -10.24 8.06
N LYS A 280 20.17 -9.62 6.90
CA LYS A 280 21.36 -8.84 6.49
C LYS A 280 21.40 -7.40 7.02
N GLY A 281 20.29 -6.90 7.57
CA GLY A 281 20.16 -5.50 8.00
C GLY A 281 19.47 -5.34 9.34
N LEU A 282 18.19 -5.00 9.31
CA LEU A 282 17.40 -4.61 10.51
C LEU A 282 17.00 -5.79 11.40
N GLY A 283 17.29 -7.02 11.00
CA GLY A 283 16.78 -8.23 11.65
C GLY A 283 15.28 -8.42 11.40
N ARG A 284 14.73 -9.55 11.87
CA ARG A 284 13.31 -9.94 11.65
C ARG A 284 12.32 -9.21 12.57
N ARG A 285 12.68 -8.05 13.13
CA ARG A 285 11.85 -7.30 14.09
C ARG A 285 10.43 -7.01 13.57
N ILE A 286 10.29 -6.77 12.27
CA ILE A 286 9.01 -6.47 11.64
C ILE A 286 8.02 -7.64 11.74
N TYR A 287 8.53 -8.86 11.70
CA TYR A 287 7.70 -10.06 11.77
C TYR A 287 7.26 -10.44 13.18
N LYS A 288 7.98 -9.91 14.21
CA LYS A 288 7.79 -10.36 15.58
C LYS A 288 6.51 -9.84 16.20
N ARG A 289 5.78 -10.75 16.83
CA ARG A 289 4.68 -10.41 17.73
C ARG A 289 5.20 -9.81 19.05
N ASP A 290 6.28 -10.37 19.57
CA ASP A 290 7.04 -9.87 20.69
C ASP A 290 8.50 -9.61 20.26
N LEU A 291 9.04 -8.44 20.61
CA LEU A 291 10.40 -8.07 20.22
C LEU A 291 11.49 -8.94 20.87
N ASP A 292 11.19 -9.55 22.00
CA ASP A 292 12.09 -10.47 22.72
C ASP A 292 12.13 -11.88 22.08
N MET A 293 11.21 -12.17 21.15
CA MET A 293 11.19 -13.42 20.41
C MET A 293 12.49 -13.62 19.62
N PRO A 294 13.15 -14.80 19.70
CA PRO A 294 14.35 -15.09 18.91
C PRO A 294 14.09 -14.99 17.40
N ASN A 295 15.08 -14.51 16.64
CA ASN A 295 14.96 -14.45 15.16
C ASN A 295 14.73 -15.83 14.53
N SER A 296 15.28 -16.90 15.14
CA SER A 296 15.13 -18.28 14.66
C SER A 296 13.68 -18.80 14.73
N GLU A 297 12.86 -18.23 15.60
CA GLU A 297 11.43 -18.57 15.71
C GLU A 297 10.57 -17.84 14.66
N CYS A 298 11.06 -16.74 14.08
CA CYS A 298 10.40 -16.02 12.99
C CYS A 298 10.61 -16.74 11.63
N ASN A 299 10.33 -18.02 11.58
CA ASN A 299 10.40 -18.86 10.38
C ASN A 299 9.06 -18.88 9.64
N LEU A 300 9.01 -19.59 8.52
CA LEU A 300 7.80 -19.65 7.70
C LEU A 300 6.60 -20.25 8.45
N ASP A 301 6.82 -21.19 9.41
CA ASP A 301 5.73 -21.77 10.23
C ASP A 301 5.08 -20.69 11.10
N PHE A 302 5.89 -19.85 11.73
CA PHE A 302 5.39 -18.70 12.50
C PHE A 302 4.63 -17.72 11.59
N LEU A 303 5.19 -17.38 10.42
CA LEU A 303 4.55 -16.45 9.49
C LEU A 303 3.23 -16.99 8.92
N MET A 304 3.12 -18.31 8.68
CA MET A 304 1.88 -18.98 8.30
C MET A 304 0.81 -18.90 9.41
N THR A 305 1.21 -18.81 10.65
CA THR A 305 0.30 -18.65 11.79
C THR A 305 -0.14 -17.19 11.96
N GLU A 306 0.79 -16.24 11.89
CA GLU A 306 0.56 -14.85 12.31
C GLU A 306 0.17 -13.90 11.16
N GLN A 307 0.69 -14.10 9.96
CA GLN A 307 0.63 -13.11 8.88
C GLN A 307 0.02 -13.64 7.59
N ILE A 308 0.32 -14.87 7.22
CA ILE A 308 -0.21 -15.52 6.02
C ILE A 308 -1.50 -16.24 6.39
N ILE A 309 -2.58 -15.88 5.73
CA ILE A 309 -3.89 -16.52 5.93
C ILE A 309 -4.14 -17.47 4.74
N ALA A 310 -3.96 -18.77 4.97
CA ALA A 310 -4.20 -19.79 3.95
C ALA A 310 -5.21 -20.83 4.45
N GLY A 311 -6.17 -21.19 3.61
CA GLY A 311 -7.23 -22.14 3.96
C GLY A 311 -8.31 -22.25 2.88
N ASP A 312 -9.31 -23.07 3.17
CA ASP A 312 -10.60 -22.96 2.50
C ASP A 312 -11.36 -21.70 2.99
N VAL A 313 -12.51 -21.46 2.41
CA VAL A 313 -13.31 -20.25 2.70
C VAL A 313 -13.65 -20.13 4.19
N ASP A 314 -14.01 -21.24 4.85
CA ASP A 314 -14.40 -21.25 6.26
C ASP A 314 -13.20 -20.95 7.18
N GLU A 315 -12.04 -21.54 6.93
CA GLU A 315 -10.83 -21.30 7.72
C GLU A 315 -10.33 -19.86 7.52
N VAL A 316 -10.32 -19.34 6.28
CA VAL A 316 -9.90 -17.95 6.02
C VAL A 316 -10.88 -16.97 6.66
N LEU A 317 -12.19 -17.20 6.60
CA LEU A 317 -13.20 -16.40 7.29
C LEU A 317 -12.95 -16.38 8.80
N ARG A 318 -12.74 -17.54 9.40
CA ARG A 318 -12.46 -17.67 10.84
C ARG A 318 -11.22 -16.85 11.23
N ARG A 319 -10.13 -16.93 10.47
CA ARG A 319 -8.88 -16.20 10.74
C ARG A 319 -9.03 -14.69 10.54
N LEU A 320 -9.81 -14.26 9.56
CA LEU A 320 -10.10 -12.82 9.36
C LEU A 320 -10.96 -12.27 10.49
N LEU A 321 -11.90 -13.03 11.02
CA LEU A 321 -12.68 -12.62 12.19
C LEU A 321 -11.81 -12.51 13.44
N GLN A 322 -10.87 -13.43 13.65
CA GLN A 322 -9.87 -13.31 14.73
C GLN A 322 -9.00 -12.07 14.57
N LEU A 323 -8.57 -11.75 13.34
CA LEU A 323 -7.84 -10.51 13.07
C LEU A 323 -8.67 -9.28 13.43
N ILE A 324 -9.95 -9.25 13.04
CA ILE A 324 -10.88 -8.15 13.38
C ILE A 324 -11.09 -8.04 14.89
N GLU A 325 -11.17 -9.16 15.60
CA GLU A 325 -11.26 -9.17 17.07
C GLU A 325 -10.03 -8.52 17.70
N GLU A 326 -8.83 -8.82 17.20
CA GLU A 326 -7.56 -8.28 17.70
C GLU A 326 -7.36 -6.80 17.32
N THR A 327 -7.67 -6.42 16.07
CA THR A 327 -7.35 -5.08 15.52
C THR A 327 -8.49 -4.08 15.63
N GLY A 328 -9.71 -4.55 15.86
CA GLY A 328 -10.95 -3.84 15.56
C GLY A 328 -11.28 -3.87 14.07
N THR A 329 -12.47 -3.37 13.71
CA THR A 329 -12.88 -3.27 12.29
C THR A 329 -12.01 -2.28 11.53
N PHE A 330 -11.96 -2.42 10.21
CA PHE A 330 -11.26 -1.53 9.27
C PHE A 330 -12.07 -1.38 7.98
N GLY A 331 -11.82 -0.30 7.25
CA GLY A 331 -12.60 0.03 6.05
C GLY A 331 -12.27 -0.80 4.84
N THR A 332 -10.98 -1.15 4.66
CA THR A 332 -10.55 -1.91 3.49
C THR A 332 -9.61 -3.05 3.87
N LEU A 333 -9.93 -4.25 3.42
CA LEU A 333 -8.99 -5.38 3.39
C LEU A 333 -8.27 -5.38 2.05
N VAL A 334 -6.95 -5.23 2.08
CA VAL A 334 -6.11 -5.23 0.89
C VAL A 334 -5.36 -6.55 0.79
N LEU A 335 -5.55 -7.29 -0.28
CA LEU A 335 -4.85 -8.54 -0.53
C LEU A 335 -3.49 -8.24 -1.18
N MET A 336 -2.42 -8.78 -0.58
CA MET A 336 -1.12 -8.79 -1.23
C MET A 336 -1.13 -9.82 -2.35
N SER A 337 -0.70 -9.40 -3.53
CA SER A 337 -0.52 -10.27 -4.69
C SER A 337 0.95 -10.62 -4.92
N TYR A 338 1.17 -11.74 -5.59
CA TYR A 338 2.47 -12.32 -5.86
C TYR A 338 2.53 -12.80 -7.32
N ASP A 339 3.72 -13.24 -7.76
CA ASP A 339 3.93 -13.77 -9.10
C ASP A 339 2.98 -14.94 -9.41
N TRP A 340 2.49 -14.99 -10.63
CA TRP A 340 1.72 -16.12 -11.14
C TRP A 340 2.64 -17.29 -11.55
N ASP A 341 3.24 -17.90 -10.56
CA ASP A 341 4.00 -19.16 -10.73
C ASP A 341 3.11 -20.35 -11.09
N ASP A 342 1.86 -20.34 -10.61
CA ASP A 342 0.75 -21.20 -11.06
C ASP A 342 -0.50 -20.35 -11.23
N LYS A 343 -0.67 -19.74 -12.40
CA LYS A 343 -1.76 -18.81 -12.70
C LYS A 343 -3.14 -19.37 -12.38
N ALA A 344 -3.39 -20.65 -12.71
CA ALA A 344 -4.70 -21.27 -12.49
C ALA A 344 -5.06 -21.29 -11.00
N SER A 345 -4.10 -21.62 -10.14
CA SER A 345 -4.30 -21.62 -8.69
C SER A 345 -4.51 -20.23 -8.12
N TRP A 346 -3.77 -19.21 -8.61
CA TRP A 346 -3.94 -17.83 -8.17
C TRP A 346 -5.29 -17.25 -8.59
N VAL A 347 -5.73 -17.51 -9.82
CA VAL A 347 -7.04 -17.07 -10.32
C VAL A 347 -8.15 -17.75 -9.53
N HIS A 348 -8.06 -19.07 -9.29
CA HIS A 348 -9.04 -19.80 -8.47
C HIS A 348 -9.13 -19.25 -7.04
N SER A 349 -7.98 -18.96 -6.41
CA SER A 349 -7.94 -18.34 -5.08
C SER A 349 -8.66 -16.98 -5.06
N MET A 350 -8.45 -16.12 -6.07
CA MET A 350 -9.14 -14.85 -6.19
C MET A 350 -10.65 -15.01 -6.43
N GLU A 351 -11.05 -15.99 -7.20
CA GLU A 351 -12.46 -16.30 -7.43
C GLU A 351 -13.19 -16.77 -6.17
N LEU A 352 -12.58 -17.69 -5.40
CA LEU A 352 -13.11 -18.11 -4.10
C LEU A 352 -13.23 -16.93 -3.14
N PHE A 353 -12.18 -16.09 -3.10
CA PHE A 353 -12.20 -14.87 -2.28
C PHE A 353 -13.37 -13.96 -2.66
N ALA A 354 -13.52 -13.65 -3.95
CA ALA A 354 -14.52 -12.69 -4.40
C ALA A 354 -15.96 -13.23 -4.33
N LYS A 355 -16.16 -14.46 -4.76
CA LYS A 355 -17.51 -15.05 -4.91
C LYS A 355 -18.08 -15.56 -3.59
N GLU A 356 -17.23 -16.06 -2.69
CA GLU A 356 -17.65 -16.73 -1.47
C GLU A 356 -17.25 -15.98 -0.20
N LEU A 357 -15.96 -15.63 -0.06
CA LEU A 357 -15.45 -15.04 1.17
C LEU A 357 -15.90 -13.58 1.38
N MET A 358 -15.82 -12.71 0.36
CA MET A 358 -16.25 -11.30 0.50
C MET A 358 -17.69 -11.18 1.03
N PRO A 359 -18.69 -11.91 0.47
CA PRO A 359 -20.05 -11.85 1.00
C PRO A 359 -20.18 -12.43 2.42
N ALA A 360 -19.44 -13.50 2.73
CA ALA A 360 -19.48 -14.15 4.04
C ALA A 360 -18.89 -13.24 5.11
N LEU A 361 -17.74 -12.62 4.85
CA LEU A 361 -17.08 -11.70 5.78
C LEU A 361 -17.95 -10.46 6.04
N ASN A 362 -18.54 -9.86 5.00
CA ASN A 362 -19.41 -8.70 5.18
C ASN A 362 -20.69 -9.03 5.98
N ARG A 363 -21.28 -10.21 5.78
CA ARG A 363 -22.40 -10.65 6.62
C ARG A 363 -21.99 -10.80 8.09
N ALA A 364 -20.83 -11.40 8.35
CA ALA A 364 -20.33 -11.61 9.70
C ALA A 364 -20.01 -10.28 10.40
N VAL A 365 -19.36 -9.34 9.70
CA VAL A 365 -19.04 -8.01 10.24
C VAL A 365 -20.31 -7.21 10.54
N CYS A 366 -21.31 -7.23 9.66
CA CYS A 366 -22.58 -6.58 9.88
C CYS A 366 -23.29 -7.14 11.13
N ALA A 367 -23.28 -8.46 11.35
CA ALA A 367 -23.88 -9.10 12.50
C ALA A 367 -23.22 -8.73 13.84
N VAL A 368 -21.90 -8.51 13.84
CA VAL A 368 -21.15 -8.09 15.05
C VAL A 368 -21.35 -6.62 15.37
N THR A 369 -21.76 -5.80 14.39
CA THR A 369 -21.96 -4.36 14.54
C THR A 369 -23.42 -3.96 14.80
N ALA A 370 -24.37 -4.86 14.56
CA ALA A 370 -25.80 -4.71 14.86
C ALA A 370 -26.09 -4.96 16.34
#